data_b53b9c02f9fdb4f485ff262ec4e7a147
#
_entry.id   b53b9c02f9fdb4f485ff262ec4e7a147
#
_cell.length_a   1.000
_cell.length_b   1.000
_cell.length_c   1.000
_cell.angle_alpha   90.00
_cell.angle_beta   90.00
_cell.angle_gamma   90.00
#
_symmetry.space_group_name_H-M   'P 1'
#
loop_
_entity.id
_entity.type
_entity.pdbx_description
1 polymer ?
#
loop_
_entity_poly.entity_id
_entity_poly.type
_entity_poly.pdbx_seq_one_letter_code
_entity_poly.pdbx_strand_id
1 'polypeptide(L)'
;VSQCDCPFDGTCKHEVAVYFAIRKALNKKPATDYKAYFQHYKKQELVDILADLVAQDPALQKRFAPTKTKEKVNAEFVVAQAKAKLTKLIGRYLRTYHDDAFQDVVEYIETLVEESQAVFAKEQLVALELMTLCFEQLADVQDDAPMWMYEQIEQNVSGHLSHLIDEVKKNDEAITLSNWLLQRFEKNAQANIVHVF
;
A
#
# COMPACT_ATOMS: atom_id res chain seq x y z
N VAL A 1 51.67 28.88 -23.09
CA VAL A 1 51.02 30.08 -23.64
C VAL A 1 50.71 29.77 -25.08
N SER A 2 49.45 29.57 -25.42
CA SER A 2 49.01 29.36 -26.80
C SER A 2 49.02 30.70 -27.51
N GLN A 3 49.89 30.87 -28.53
CA GLN A 3 49.83 32.03 -29.42
C GLN A 3 49.04 31.65 -30.68
N CYS A 4 48.01 32.45 -30.98
CA CYS A 4 47.22 32.31 -32.18
C CYS A 4 47.80 33.28 -33.24
N ASP A 5 48.08 32.79 -34.45
CA ASP A 5 48.58 33.59 -35.55
C ASP A 5 47.53 34.48 -36.23
N CYS A 6 46.41 34.69 -35.60
CA CYS A 6 45.38 35.58 -36.13
C CYS A 6 45.72 37.06 -35.85
N PRO A 7 45.29 38.03 -36.71
CA PRO A 7 45.69 39.44 -36.61
C PRO A 7 44.91 40.21 -35.50
N PHE A 8 44.67 39.59 -34.37
CA PHE A 8 43.94 40.18 -33.25
C PHE A 8 44.88 40.35 -32.04
N ASP A 9 45.08 41.61 -31.62
CA ASP A 9 45.82 41.89 -30.38
C ASP A 9 44.94 41.60 -29.18
N GLY A 10 45.22 40.51 -28.47
CA GLY A 10 44.50 40.04 -27.28
C GLY A 10 43.88 38.68 -27.42
N THR A 11 43.07 38.26 -26.45
CA THR A 11 42.41 36.96 -26.47
C THR A 11 41.44 36.81 -27.64
N CYS A 12 41.81 36.01 -28.63
CA CYS A 12 40.99 35.84 -29.83
C CYS A 12 39.98 34.69 -29.67
N LYS A 13 38.93 34.73 -30.56
CA LYS A 13 37.90 33.65 -30.52
C LYS A 13 38.44 32.26 -30.76
N HIS A 14 39.59 32.10 -31.43
CA HIS A 14 40.23 30.80 -31.65
C HIS A 14 40.85 30.27 -30.35
N GLU A 15 41.48 31.10 -29.54
CA GLU A 15 42.01 30.71 -28.23
C GLU A 15 40.91 30.34 -27.27
N VAL A 16 39.81 31.12 -27.30
CA VAL A 16 38.60 30.81 -26.50
C VAL A 16 37.98 29.48 -26.93
N ALA A 17 37.91 29.23 -28.26
CA ALA A 17 37.37 27.92 -28.74
C ALA A 17 38.27 26.75 -28.35
N VAL A 18 39.63 26.92 -28.45
CA VAL A 18 40.59 25.89 -28.00
C VAL A 18 40.42 25.65 -26.48
N TYR A 19 40.33 26.73 -25.69
CA TYR A 19 40.11 26.61 -24.24
C TYR A 19 38.86 25.78 -23.92
N PHE A 20 37.71 26.09 -24.55
CA PHE A 20 36.48 25.32 -24.35
C PHE A 20 36.60 23.88 -24.85
N ALA A 21 37.31 23.63 -25.95
CA ALA A 21 37.54 22.28 -26.45
C ALA A 21 38.38 21.44 -25.47
N ILE A 22 39.46 22.03 -24.94
CA ILE A 22 40.31 21.39 -23.93
C ILE A 22 39.50 21.15 -22.63
N ARG A 23 38.78 22.16 -22.17
CA ARG A 23 37.94 22.01 -20.97
C ARG A 23 36.88 20.91 -21.15
N LYS A 24 36.24 20.82 -22.33
CA LYS A 24 35.32 19.75 -22.66
C LYS A 24 35.96 18.38 -22.72
N ALA A 25 37.21 18.29 -23.24
CA ALA A 25 37.97 17.06 -23.27
C ALA A 25 38.44 16.61 -21.87
N LEU A 26 38.90 17.57 -21.05
CA LEU A 26 39.33 17.32 -19.66
C LEU A 26 38.13 16.94 -18.73
N ASN A 27 36.96 17.47 -19.01
CA ASN A 27 35.73 17.13 -18.29
C ASN A 27 35.07 15.82 -18.77
N LYS A 28 35.55 15.23 -19.88
CA LYS A 28 35.25 13.85 -20.24
C LYS A 28 36.01 12.92 -19.30
N LYS A 29 35.49 12.74 -18.08
CA LYS A 29 35.91 11.57 -17.29
C LYS A 29 35.71 10.33 -18.16
N PRO A 30 36.68 9.37 -18.18
CA PRO A 30 36.45 8.09 -18.82
C PRO A 30 35.11 7.59 -18.29
N ALA A 31 34.23 7.14 -19.18
CA ALA A 31 32.95 6.59 -18.79
C ALA A 31 33.22 5.37 -17.93
N THR A 32 33.29 5.56 -16.62
CA THR A 32 33.39 4.46 -15.66
C THR A 32 32.12 3.66 -15.84
N ASP A 33 32.26 2.39 -16.18
CA ASP A 33 31.11 1.50 -16.24
C ASP A 33 30.64 1.22 -14.80
N TYR A 34 29.85 2.17 -14.29
CA TYR A 34 29.29 2.06 -12.95
C TYR A 34 28.46 0.81 -12.77
N LYS A 35 27.86 0.29 -13.86
CA LYS A 35 27.07 -0.93 -13.80
C LYS A 35 27.95 -2.15 -13.49
N ALA A 36 29.08 -2.30 -14.18
CA ALA A 36 30.04 -3.34 -13.89
C ALA A 36 30.66 -3.20 -12.49
N TYR A 37 30.95 -1.96 -12.07
CA TYR A 37 31.45 -1.67 -10.74
C TYR A 37 30.46 -2.08 -9.64
N PHE A 38 29.17 -1.74 -9.78
CA PHE A 38 28.15 -2.06 -8.76
C PHE A 38 27.75 -3.53 -8.71
N GLN A 39 28.07 -4.35 -9.73
CA GLN A 39 27.83 -5.79 -9.70
C GLN A 39 28.63 -6.54 -8.61
N HIS A 40 29.68 -5.94 -8.09
CA HIS A 40 30.52 -6.53 -7.03
C HIS A 40 29.97 -6.27 -5.62
N TYR A 41 29.00 -5.39 -5.47
CA TYR A 41 28.39 -5.09 -4.17
C TYR A 41 27.29 -6.08 -3.82
N LYS A 42 27.14 -6.37 -2.54
CA LYS A 42 25.97 -7.11 -2.05
C LYS A 42 24.73 -6.24 -2.15
N LYS A 43 23.56 -6.87 -2.32
CA LYS A 43 22.28 -6.16 -2.44
C LYS A 43 22.05 -5.18 -1.28
N GLN A 44 22.38 -5.58 -0.05
CA GLN A 44 22.18 -4.73 1.14
C GLN A 44 23.09 -3.49 1.09
N GLU A 45 24.33 -3.64 0.73
CA GLU A 45 25.28 -2.52 0.58
C GLU A 45 24.81 -1.50 -0.47
N LEU A 46 24.23 -1.99 -1.59
CA LEU A 46 23.65 -1.10 -2.60
C LEU A 46 22.41 -0.37 -2.08
N VAL A 47 21.58 -1.03 -1.28
CA VAL A 47 20.39 -0.41 -0.68
C VAL A 47 20.81 0.69 0.29
N ASP A 48 21.82 0.45 1.12
CA ASP A 48 22.33 1.41 2.09
C ASP A 48 22.93 2.64 1.39
N ILE A 49 23.77 2.42 0.36
CA ILE A 49 24.35 3.50 -0.46
C ILE A 49 23.26 4.32 -1.16
N LEU A 50 22.24 3.66 -1.73
CA LEU A 50 21.13 4.35 -2.39
C LEU A 50 20.29 5.15 -1.39
N ALA A 51 20.03 4.61 -0.21
CA ALA A 51 19.29 5.31 0.84
C ALA A 51 20.03 6.58 1.28
N ASP A 52 21.35 6.50 1.48
CA ASP A 52 22.18 7.64 1.84
C ASP A 52 22.23 8.71 0.74
N LEU A 53 22.35 8.30 -0.52
CA LEU A 53 22.33 9.22 -1.66
C LEU A 53 20.99 9.94 -1.80
N VAL A 54 19.89 9.21 -1.64
CA VAL A 54 18.53 9.80 -1.69
C VAL A 54 18.31 10.75 -0.51
N ALA A 55 18.81 10.41 0.69
CA ALA A 55 18.69 11.29 1.87
C ALA A 55 19.44 12.61 1.71
N GLN A 56 20.52 12.65 0.91
CA GLN A 56 21.39 13.84 0.73
C GLN A 56 20.96 14.73 -0.45
N ASP A 57 20.18 14.23 -1.41
CA ASP A 57 19.81 14.97 -2.62
C ASP A 57 18.29 15.16 -2.73
N PRO A 58 17.79 16.41 -2.59
CA PRO A 58 16.35 16.70 -2.73
C PRO A 58 15.74 16.32 -4.10
N ALA A 59 16.54 16.34 -5.17
CA ALA A 59 16.07 15.93 -6.49
C ALA A 59 15.88 14.41 -6.56
N LEU A 60 16.78 13.66 -5.94
CA LEU A 60 16.65 12.21 -5.78
C LEU A 60 15.49 11.86 -4.83
N GLN A 61 15.33 12.60 -3.73
CA GLN A 61 14.18 12.44 -2.83
C GLN A 61 12.87 12.59 -3.57
N LYS A 62 12.74 13.61 -4.44
CA LYS A 62 11.54 13.81 -5.26
C LYS A 62 11.34 12.71 -6.29
N ARG A 63 12.42 12.20 -6.88
CA ARG A 63 12.40 11.12 -7.90
C ARG A 63 12.12 9.75 -7.31
N PHE A 64 12.68 9.48 -6.15
CA PHE A 64 12.55 8.22 -5.38
C PHE A 64 11.69 8.42 -4.14
N ALA A 65 11.07 9.63 -3.97
CA ALA A 65 10.00 9.74 -3.00
C ALA A 65 9.15 8.50 -3.17
N PRO A 66 8.88 7.74 -2.11
CA PRO A 66 8.02 6.61 -2.21
C PRO A 66 6.71 7.16 -2.79
N THR A 67 6.58 7.13 -4.12
CA THR A 67 5.27 7.00 -4.74
C THR A 67 4.72 5.87 -3.92
N LYS A 68 3.77 6.21 -2.96
CA LYS A 68 3.09 5.28 -2.07
C LYS A 68 3.31 3.92 -2.66
N THR A 69 4.34 3.24 -2.21
CA THR A 69 4.81 1.98 -2.77
C THR A 69 3.51 1.24 -2.95
N LYS A 70 3.33 0.61 -4.10
CA LYS A 70 2.39 -0.49 -4.18
C LYS A 70 2.98 -1.51 -3.20
N GLU A 71 2.87 -1.21 -1.92
CA GLU A 71 2.97 -2.19 -0.88
C GLU A 71 2.00 -3.24 -1.38
N LYS A 72 2.50 -4.43 -1.68
CA LYS A 72 1.66 -5.60 -1.55
C LYS A 72 1.03 -5.39 -0.20
N VAL A 73 -0.20 -4.90 -0.24
CA VAL A 73 -0.96 -4.63 0.97
C VAL A 73 -0.85 -5.95 1.69
N ASN A 74 -0.11 -5.99 2.79
CA ASN A 74 -0.02 -7.22 3.53
C ASN A 74 -1.46 -7.48 3.99
N ALA A 75 -2.16 -8.31 3.23
CA ALA A 75 -3.58 -8.59 3.41
C ALA A 75 -3.88 -8.91 4.86
N GLU A 76 -3.04 -9.72 5.47
CA GLU A 76 -3.13 -10.11 6.88
C GLU A 76 -2.98 -8.90 7.82
N PHE A 77 -2.09 -7.98 7.49
CA PHE A 77 -1.88 -6.77 8.31
C PHE A 77 -3.07 -5.82 8.25
N VAL A 78 -3.65 -5.59 7.06
CA VAL A 78 -4.83 -4.72 6.89
C VAL A 78 -6.02 -5.28 7.63
N VAL A 79 -6.31 -6.57 7.44
CA VAL A 79 -7.42 -7.26 8.12
C VAL A 79 -7.20 -7.28 9.64
N ALA A 80 -5.97 -7.52 10.11
CA ALA A 80 -5.64 -7.49 11.53
C ALA A 80 -5.82 -6.09 12.15
N GLN A 81 -5.41 -5.04 11.45
CA GLN A 81 -5.64 -3.66 11.90
C GLN A 81 -7.14 -3.32 11.96
N ALA A 82 -7.89 -3.67 10.92
CA ALA A 82 -9.34 -3.46 10.88
C ALA A 82 -10.01 -4.18 12.05
N LYS A 83 -9.65 -5.45 12.29
CA LYS A 83 -10.16 -6.24 13.41
C LYS A 83 -9.86 -5.60 14.76
N ALA A 84 -8.62 -5.20 15.01
CA ALA A 84 -8.22 -4.58 16.26
C ALA A 84 -8.98 -3.29 16.54
N LYS A 85 -9.20 -2.46 15.51
CA LYS A 85 -9.95 -1.21 15.63
C LYS A 85 -11.45 -1.45 15.85
N LEU A 86 -12.07 -2.36 15.09
CA LEU A 86 -13.48 -2.75 15.30
C LEU A 86 -13.69 -3.30 16.71
N THR A 87 -12.91 -4.26 17.15
CA THR A 87 -13.00 -4.83 18.50
C THR A 87 -12.89 -3.75 19.58
N LYS A 88 -12.03 -2.74 19.39
CA LYS A 88 -11.90 -1.62 20.33
C LYS A 88 -13.14 -0.74 20.36
N LEU A 89 -13.71 -0.42 19.18
CA LEU A 89 -14.92 0.42 19.07
C LEU A 89 -16.13 -0.29 19.65
N ILE A 90 -16.35 -1.55 19.29
CA ILE A 90 -17.40 -2.40 19.82
C ILE A 90 -17.27 -2.55 21.35
N GLY A 91 -16.05 -2.84 21.83
CA GLY A 91 -15.80 -2.93 23.26
C GLY A 91 -16.01 -1.61 24.02
N ARG A 92 -15.90 -0.44 23.33
CA ARG A 92 -16.30 0.85 23.91
C ARG A 92 -17.82 0.96 23.97
N TYR A 93 -18.51 0.63 22.89
CA TYR A 93 -19.96 0.62 22.85
C TYR A 93 -20.58 -0.29 23.92
N LEU A 94 -20.15 -1.54 24.02
CA LEU A 94 -20.66 -2.49 25.01
C LEU A 94 -20.41 -2.11 26.48
N ARG A 95 -19.51 -1.16 26.73
CA ARG A 95 -19.31 -0.60 28.08
C ARG A 95 -20.20 0.60 28.40
N THR A 96 -20.59 1.35 27.37
CA THR A 96 -21.31 2.61 27.55
C THR A 96 -22.77 2.51 27.15
N TYR A 97 -23.11 1.66 26.19
CA TYR A 97 -24.44 1.52 25.57
C TYR A 97 -24.97 2.87 25.04
N HIS A 98 -24.06 3.77 24.63
CA HIS A 98 -24.43 5.06 24.07
C HIS A 98 -24.50 4.99 22.55
N ASP A 99 -25.55 5.54 21.95
CA ASP A 99 -25.75 5.58 20.50
C ASP A 99 -24.58 6.24 19.75
N ASP A 100 -23.99 7.30 20.31
CA ASP A 100 -22.79 7.94 19.73
C ASP A 100 -21.60 6.97 19.64
N ALA A 101 -21.47 6.05 20.61
CA ALA A 101 -20.39 5.06 20.57
C ALA A 101 -20.65 3.98 19.52
N PHE A 102 -21.92 3.66 19.23
CA PHE A 102 -22.29 2.79 18.14
C PHE A 102 -22.14 3.49 16.78
N GLN A 103 -22.45 4.78 16.72
CA GLN A 103 -22.21 5.60 15.53
C GLN A 103 -20.74 5.55 15.07
N ASP A 104 -19.76 5.58 16.01
CA ASP A 104 -18.35 5.40 15.65
C ASP A 104 -18.03 4.03 15.03
N VAL A 105 -18.76 2.97 15.44
CA VAL A 105 -18.66 1.64 14.81
C VAL A 105 -19.20 1.69 13.38
N VAL A 106 -20.38 2.29 13.17
CA VAL A 106 -21.00 2.46 11.86
C VAL A 106 -20.08 3.21 10.90
N GLU A 107 -19.61 4.39 11.29
CA GLU A 107 -18.72 5.22 10.47
C GLU A 107 -17.42 4.48 10.08
N TYR A 108 -16.87 3.69 10.99
CA TYR A 108 -15.68 2.92 10.68
C TYR A 108 -15.97 1.76 9.72
N ILE A 109 -17.11 1.08 9.86
CA ILE A 109 -17.52 0.04 8.92
C ILE A 109 -17.76 0.63 7.53
N GLU A 110 -18.41 1.80 7.42
CA GLU A 110 -18.58 2.50 6.14
C GLU A 110 -17.22 2.81 5.48
N THR A 111 -16.23 3.26 6.28
CA THR A 111 -14.85 3.44 5.80
C THR A 111 -14.27 2.13 5.26
N LEU A 112 -14.50 1.00 5.93
CA LEU A 112 -14.01 -0.32 5.48
C LEU A 112 -14.72 -0.79 4.20
N VAL A 113 -16.01 -0.46 4.02
CA VAL A 113 -16.73 -0.71 2.76
C VAL A 113 -16.07 0.04 1.60
N GLU A 114 -15.78 1.33 1.77
CA GLU A 114 -15.09 2.15 0.76
C GLU A 114 -13.67 1.63 0.47
N GLU A 115 -12.91 1.30 1.52
CA GLU A 115 -11.56 0.73 1.39
C GLU A 115 -11.60 -0.60 0.65
N SER A 116 -12.59 -1.46 0.93
CA SER A 116 -12.74 -2.75 0.26
C SER A 116 -12.98 -2.59 -1.25
N GLN A 117 -13.78 -1.60 -1.66
CA GLN A 117 -14.00 -1.27 -3.07
C GLN A 117 -12.70 -0.86 -3.76
N ALA A 118 -11.91 0.00 -3.11
CA ALA A 118 -10.64 0.49 -3.65
C ALA A 118 -9.58 -0.63 -3.77
N VAL A 119 -9.62 -1.61 -2.85
CA VAL A 119 -8.68 -2.73 -2.81
C VAL A 119 -9.10 -3.85 -3.74
N PHE A 120 -10.39 -4.06 -3.96
CA PHE A 120 -10.96 -5.18 -4.72
C PHE A 120 -10.34 -5.37 -6.10
N ALA A 121 -10.11 -4.29 -6.83
CA ALA A 121 -9.51 -4.34 -8.17
C ALA A 121 -8.08 -4.92 -8.19
N LYS A 122 -7.41 -5.03 -7.04
CA LYS A 122 -6.01 -5.48 -6.90
C LYS A 122 -5.88 -6.74 -6.06
N GLU A 123 -6.68 -6.86 -5.03
CA GLU A 123 -6.57 -7.87 -3.98
C GLU A 123 -7.98 -8.31 -3.55
N GLN A 124 -8.67 -9.06 -4.40
CA GLN A 124 -10.07 -9.47 -4.20
C GLN A 124 -10.30 -10.19 -2.88
N LEU A 125 -9.38 -11.09 -2.48
CA LEU A 125 -9.50 -11.82 -1.22
C LEU A 125 -9.43 -10.91 0.00
N VAL A 126 -8.64 -9.83 -0.05
CA VAL A 126 -8.55 -8.85 1.05
C VAL A 126 -9.87 -8.12 1.23
N ALA A 127 -10.50 -7.72 0.13
CA ALA A 127 -11.81 -7.07 0.17
C ALA A 127 -12.89 -8.00 0.74
N LEU A 128 -12.91 -9.26 0.34
CA LEU A 128 -13.81 -10.27 0.89
C LEU A 128 -13.57 -10.49 2.39
N GLU A 129 -12.31 -10.60 2.82
CA GLU A 129 -11.95 -10.76 4.24
C GLU A 129 -12.38 -9.56 5.09
N LEU A 130 -12.21 -8.31 4.58
CA LEU A 130 -12.66 -7.11 5.27
C LEU A 130 -14.18 -7.09 5.46
N MET A 131 -14.94 -7.40 4.42
CA MET A 131 -16.40 -7.40 4.50
C MET A 131 -16.93 -8.52 5.39
N THR A 132 -16.32 -9.70 5.32
CA THR A 132 -16.69 -10.81 6.21
C THR A 132 -16.36 -10.49 7.66
N LEU A 133 -15.23 -9.84 7.92
CA LEU A 133 -14.88 -9.35 9.26
C LEU A 133 -15.93 -8.37 9.79
N CYS A 134 -16.38 -7.41 8.97
CA CYS A 134 -17.42 -6.46 9.37
C CYS A 134 -18.72 -7.19 9.72
N PHE A 135 -19.14 -8.15 8.89
CA PHE A 135 -20.34 -8.94 9.12
C PHE A 135 -20.26 -9.77 10.41
N GLU A 136 -19.15 -10.44 10.66
CA GLU A 136 -18.92 -11.23 11.88
C GLU A 136 -18.93 -10.35 13.13
N GLN A 137 -18.28 -9.19 13.09
CA GLN A 137 -18.22 -8.28 14.24
C GLN A 137 -19.55 -7.58 14.49
N LEU A 138 -20.38 -7.37 13.47
CA LEU A 138 -21.76 -6.89 13.64
C LEU A 138 -22.64 -7.95 14.31
N ALA A 139 -22.50 -9.21 13.93
CA ALA A 139 -23.25 -10.30 14.55
C ALA A 139 -22.99 -10.41 16.08
N ASP A 140 -21.78 -10.07 16.53
CA ASP A 140 -21.43 -10.09 17.96
C ASP A 140 -22.19 -9.03 18.80
N VAL A 141 -22.79 -8.01 18.16
CA VAL A 141 -23.50 -6.89 18.83
C VAL A 141 -24.96 -6.78 18.44
N GLN A 142 -25.49 -7.75 17.69
CA GLN A 142 -26.85 -7.70 17.12
C GLN A 142 -27.93 -7.44 18.19
N ASP A 143 -27.85 -8.09 19.33
CA ASP A 143 -28.84 -8.01 20.39
C ASP A 143 -28.72 -6.74 21.24
N ASP A 144 -27.57 -6.09 21.20
CA ASP A 144 -27.25 -4.91 22.03
C ASP A 144 -27.34 -3.60 21.25
N ALA A 145 -27.24 -3.64 19.92
CA ALA A 145 -27.15 -2.46 19.07
C ALA A 145 -28.50 -1.76 18.85
N PRO A 146 -28.53 -0.44 18.62
CA PRO A 146 -29.75 0.26 18.21
C PRO A 146 -30.28 -0.34 16.90
N MET A 147 -31.46 -0.97 16.93
CA MET A 147 -32.03 -1.78 15.84
C MET A 147 -31.93 -1.09 14.48
N TRP A 148 -32.32 0.17 14.40
CA TRP A 148 -32.37 0.89 13.13
C TRP A 148 -30.98 1.18 12.54
N MET A 149 -29.96 1.43 13.38
CA MET A 149 -28.56 1.59 12.94
C MET A 149 -27.99 0.24 12.52
N TYR A 150 -28.28 -0.81 13.29
CA TYR A 150 -27.83 -2.16 13.00
C TYR A 150 -28.36 -2.65 11.66
N GLU A 151 -29.66 -2.57 11.44
CA GLU A 151 -30.29 -3.01 10.19
C GLU A 151 -29.73 -2.26 8.97
N GLN A 152 -29.51 -0.95 9.08
CA GLN A 152 -28.96 -0.15 7.99
C GLN A 152 -27.53 -0.58 7.63
N ILE A 153 -26.65 -0.73 8.62
CA ILE A 153 -25.24 -1.08 8.35
C ILE A 153 -25.09 -2.55 7.95
N GLU A 154 -25.88 -3.45 8.52
CA GLU A 154 -25.91 -4.86 8.13
C GLU A 154 -26.33 -5.04 6.68
N GLN A 155 -27.39 -4.35 6.23
CA GLN A 155 -27.81 -4.36 4.83
C GLN A 155 -26.75 -3.79 3.90
N ASN A 156 -26.04 -2.74 4.29
CA ASN A 156 -24.94 -2.17 3.52
C ASN A 156 -23.78 -3.18 3.37
N VAL A 157 -23.34 -3.77 4.47
CA VAL A 157 -22.23 -4.75 4.46
C VAL A 157 -22.61 -6.02 3.70
N SER A 158 -23.80 -6.59 3.93
CA SER A 158 -24.26 -7.81 3.28
C SER A 158 -24.48 -7.60 1.77
N GLY A 159 -25.07 -6.46 1.39
CA GLY A 159 -25.25 -6.09 0.00
C GLY A 159 -23.92 -5.92 -0.73
N HIS A 160 -22.95 -5.26 -0.08
CA HIS A 160 -21.62 -5.09 -0.66
C HIS A 160 -20.85 -6.42 -0.76
N LEU A 161 -20.88 -7.26 0.27
CA LEU A 161 -20.29 -8.59 0.24
C LEU A 161 -20.86 -9.45 -0.90
N SER A 162 -22.18 -9.43 -1.08
CA SER A 162 -22.86 -10.14 -2.18
C SER A 162 -22.36 -9.63 -3.54
N HIS A 163 -22.23 -8.33 -3.71
CA HIS A 163 -21.70 -7.74 -4.94
C HIS A 163 -20.26 -8.20 -5.23
N LEU A 164 -19.38 -8.18 -4.23
CA LEU A 164 -18.00 -8.63 -4.37
C LEU A 164 -17.93 -10.11 -4.78
N ILE A 165 -18.76 -10.97 -4.18
CA ILE A 165 -18.85 -12.39 -4.52
C ILE A 165 -19.29 -12.58 -5.98
N ASP A 166 -20.27 -11.81 -6.44
CA ASP A 166 -20.75 -11.90 -7.81
C ASP A 166 -19.72 -11.41 -8.83
N GLU A 167 -18.93 -10.38 -8.50
CA GLU A 167 -17.83 -9.93 -9.35
C GLU A 167 -16.71 -10.97 -9.44
N VAL A 168 -16.37 -11.65 -8.34
CA VAL A 168 -15.37 -12.75 -8.36
C VAL A 168 -15.87 -13.91 -9.24
N LYS A 169 -17.14 -14.24 -9.17
CA LYS A 169 -17.74 -15.30 -10.03
C LYS A 169 -17.69 -14.94 -11.52
N LYS A 170 -17.95 -13.68 -11.88
CA LYS A 170 -17.90 -13.21 -13.27
C LYS A 170 -16.50 -13.28 -13.88
N ASN A 171 -15.47 -13.10 -13.05
CA ASN A 171 -14.07 -13.09 -13.49
C ASN A 171 -13.45 -14.50 -13.64
N ASP A 172 -14.27 -15.55 -13.62
CA ASP A 172 -13.83 -16.97 -13.74
C ASP A 172 -12.90 -17.42 -12.58
N GLU A 173 -12.89 -16.70 -11.47
CA GLU A 173 -12.11 -17.00 -10.27
C GLU A 173 -12.89 -17.86 -9.25
N ALA A 174 -13.86 -18.63 -9.72
CA ALA A 174 -14.69 -19.51 -8.88
C ALA A 174 -13.86 -20.48 -8.02
N ILE A 175 -12.71 -20.94 -8.53
CA ILE A 175 -11.78 -21.79 -7.78
C ILE A 175 -11.18 -21.04 -6.58
N THR A 176 -10.78 -19.79 -6.77
CA THR A 176 -10.23 -18.94 -5.71
C THR A 176 -11.26 -18.67 -4.61
N LEU A 177 -12.50 -18.37 -5.00
CA LEU A 177 -13.61 -18.19 -4.06
C LEU A 177 -13.93 -19.48 -3.30
N SER A 178 -13.98 -20.62 -3.98
CA SER A 178 -14.23 -21.92 -3.36
C SER A 178 -13.16 -22.28 -2.32
N ASN A 179 -11.89 -22.06 -2.66
CA ASN A 179 -10.78 -22.30 -1.74
C ASN A 179 -10.83 -21.36 -0.52
N TRP A 180 -11.17 -20.09 -0.74
CA TRP A 180 -11.34 -19.11 0.34
C TRP A 180 -12.48 -19.51 1.29
N LEU A 181 -13.64 -19.91 0.76
CA LEU A 181 -14.76 -20.40 1.54
C LEU A 181 -14.38 -21.62 2.36
N LEU A 182 -13.73 -22.62 1.75
CA LEU A 182 -13.28 -23.84 2.46
C LEU A 182 -12.35 -23.49 3.62
N GLN A 183 -11.34 -22.66 3.40
CA GLN A 183 -10.43 -22.24 4.48
C GLN A 183 -11.17 -21.52 5.61
N ARG A 184 -12.19 -20.74 5.29
CA ARG A 184 -12.98 -20.04 6.32
C ARG A 184 -13.85 -20.99 7.10
N PHE A 185 -14.49 -21.96 6.45
CA PHE A 185 -15.23 -23.04 7.15
C PHE A 185 -14.34 -23.87 8.07
N GLU A 186 -13.14 -24.21 7.64
CA GLU A 186 -12.18 -24.94 8.47
C GLU A 186 -11.76 -24.13 9.69
N LYS A 187 -11.46 -22.84 9.55
CA LYS A 187 -11.14 -21.95 10.67
C LYS A 187 -12.30 -21.83 11.67
N ASN A 188 -13.52 -21.66 11.20
CA ASN A 188 -14.70 -21.54 12.06
C ASN A 188 -15.05 -22.87 12.74
N ALA A 189 -14.90 -24.00 12.06
CA ALA A 189 -15.07 -25.32 12.65
C ALA A 189 -14.06 -25.58 13.79
N GLN A 190 -12.80 -25.19 13.60
CA GLN A 190 -11.77 -25.29 14.64
C GLN A 190 -12.06 -24.37 15.83
N ALA A 191 -12.53 -23.14 15.61
CA ALA A 191 -12.89 -22.20 16.67
C ALA A 191 -14.07 -22.72 17.52
N ASN A 192 -15.08 -23.30 16.88
CA ASN A 192 -16.23 -23.88 17.59
C ASN A 192 -15.89 -25.15 18.39
N ILE A 193 -14.89 -25.91 17.97
CA ILE A 193 -14.43 -27.12 18.74
C ILE A 193 -13.73 -26.69 20.03
N VAL A 194 -13.03 -25.57 20.07
CA VAL A 194 -12.33 -25.07 21.27
C VAL A 194 -13.31 -24.58 22.36
N HIS A 195 -14.53 -24.20 22.01
CA HIS A 195 -15.55 -23.75 22.96
C HIS A 195 -16.42 -24.90 23.53
N VAL A 196 -16.25 -26.14 23.07
CA VAL A 196 -17.03 -27.30 23.50
C VAL A 196 -16.25 -28.21 24.51
N PHE A 197 -14.97 -27.90 24.75
CA PHE A 197 -14.10 -28.54 25.74
C PHE A 197 -13.58 -27.53 26.75
#